data_cd9b364ae1ed6bcd5c95edc291dd8912
#
_entry.id   cd9b364ae1ed6bcd5c95edc291dd8912
#
_cell.length_a   1.000
_cell.length_b   1.000
_cell.length_c   1.000
_cell.angle_alpha   90.00
_cell.angle_beta   90.00
_cell.angle_gamma   90.00
#
_symmetry.space_group_name_H-M   'P 1'
#
loop_
_entity.id
_entity.type
_entity.pdbx_description
1 polymer ?
#
loop_
_entity_poly.entity_id
_entity_poly.type
_entity_poly.pdbx_seq_one_letter_code
_entity_poly.pdbx_strand_id
1 'polypeptide(L)'
;MSVGLEHFFVGSKDRPTLAVVRKKDRLRLPDRLDAENPSYFFESLDFPVSDRKMQTYYAEFEPQSGATEPHKHSGAEIIYVISGQLAVNVDGEDTLLAEGDSMYFDCAFPHSYRRQGRGTCSAIVVVSG
;
A
#
# COMPACT_ATOMS: atom_id res chain seq x y z
N MET A 1 12.38 -20.70 -0.79
CA MET A 1 13.15 -20.27 0.35
C MET A 1 12.79 -21.03 1.58
N SER A 2 13.28 -22.22 1.65
CA SER A 2 12.99 -23.10 2.77
C SER A 2 13.71 -22.68 4.05
N VAL A 3 14.82 -21.94 3.92
CA VAL A 3 15.60 -21.52 5.08
C VAL A 3 14.79 -20.65 6.04
N GLY A 4 13.93 -19.82 5.52
CA GLY A 4 13.12 -18.97 6.37
C GLY A 4 12.08 -19.73 7.19
N LEU A 5 11.61 -20.86 6.71
CA LEU A 5 10.59 -21.63 7.40
C LEU A 5 11.11 -22.24 8.70
N GLU A 6 12.38 -22.60 8.74
CA GLU A 6 12.95 -23.22 9.91
C GLU A 6 12.96 -22.29 11.11
N HIS A 7 13.12 -21.02 10.87
CA HIS A 7 13.15 -20.03 11.94
C HIS A 7 11.79 -19.83 12.59
N PHE A 8 10.71 -20.14 11.89
CA PHE A 8 9.38 -19.95 12.43
C PHE A 8 9.01 -20.98 13.49
N PHE A 9 9.73 -22.07 13.54
CA PHE A 9 9.44 -23.15 14.50
C PHE A 9 10.30 -23.11 15.73
N VAL A 10 11.08 -22.06 15.92
CA VAL A 10 11.88 -21.87 17.10
C VAL A 10 11.00 -21.30 18.20
N GLY A 11 10.81 -22.04 19.26
CA GLY A 11 10.00 -21.61 20.37
C GLY A 11 8.51 -21.86 20.16
N SER A 12 7.83 -22.20 21.22
CA SER A 12 6.40 -22.57 21.16
C SER A 12 5.49 -21.39 20.87
N LYS A 13 5.95 -20.17 21.17
CA LYS A 13 5.18 -18.96 20.91
C LYS A 13 5.36 -18.43 19.50
N ASP A 14 6.42 -18.90 18.84
CA ASP A 14 6.81 -18.37 17.55
C ASP A 14 6.31 -19.28 16.43
N ARG A 15 5.03 -19.52 16.44
CA ARG A 15 4.45 -20.26 15.34
C ARG A 15 4.52 -19.41 14.07
N PRO A 16 4.85 -20.04 12.95
CA PRO A 16 4.81 -19.30 11.72
C PRO A 16 3.40 -18.77 11.47
N THR A 17 3.31 -17.51 11.11
CA THR A 17 2.07 -16.91 10.72
C THR A 17 1.78 -17.27 9.28
N LEU A 18 0.57 -17.75 9.03
CA LEU A 18 0.10 -17.99 7.69
C LEU A 18 -1.31 -17.46 7.61
N ALA A 19 -1.55 -16.53 6.70
CA ALA A 19 -2.87 -15.98 6.50
C ALA A 19 -3.19 -15.92 5.02
N VAL A 20 -4.43 -16.24 4.69
CA VAL A 20 -4.93 -16.11 3.33
C VAL A 20 -6.10 -15.15 3.37
N VAL A 21 -6.04 -14.12 2.52
CA VAL A 21 -7.13 -13.16 2.42
C VAL A 21 -7.74 -13.31 1.04
N ARG A 22 -8.97 -13.78 1.00
CA ARG A 22 -9.69 -13.91 -0.26
C ARG A 22 -10.23 -12.56 -0.69
N LYS A 23 -10.27 -12.33 -1.98
CA LYS A 23 -10.76 -11.06 -2.53
C LYS A 23 -12.14 -10.70 -1.98
N LYS A 24 -13.04 -11.68 -1.89
CA LYS A 24 -14.41 -11.47 -1.42
C LYS A 24 -14.49 -11.04 0.04
N ASP A 25 -13.45 -11.29 0.82
CA ASP A 25 -13.45 -11.01 2.25
C ASP A 25 -12.75 -9.70 2.59
N ARG A 26 -12.18 -9.01 1.60
CA ARG A 26 -11.51 -7.74 1.83
C ARG A 26 -12.51 -6.64 2.10
N LEU A 27 -12.13 -5.74 2.99
CA LEU A 27 -12.92 -4.56 3.33
C LEU A 27 -12.31 -3.35 2.63
N ARG A 28 -13.17 -2.59 1.95
CA ARG A 28 -12.73 -1.39 1.22
C ARG A 28 -12.98 -0.17 2.09
N LEU A 29 -11.94 0.58 2.34
CA LEU A 29 -11.99 1.77 3.18
C LEU A 29 -11.45 2.98 2.43
N PRO A 30 -12.05 4.17 2.64
CA PRO A 30 -11.50 5.39 2.06
C PRO A 30 -10.25 5.83 2.82
N ASP A 31 -9.40 6.61 2.15
CA ASP A 31 -8.20 7.14 2.77
C ASP A 31 -8.51 8.09 3.92
N ARG A 32 -9.69 8.75 3.88
CA ARG A 32 -10.16 9.60 4.97
C ARG A 32 -11.62 9.28 5.23
N LEU A 33 -11.91 8.90 6.46
CA LEU A 33 -13.25 8.43 6.83
C LEU A 33 -14.31 9.53 6.78
N ASP A 34 -13.92 10.78 6.97
CA ASP A 34 -14.84 11.92 6.99
C ASP A 34 -14.89 12.67 5.66
N ALA A 35 -14.23 12.18 4.63
CA ALA A 35 -14.16 12.87 3.35
C ALA A 35 -15.36 12.52 2.49
N GLU A 36 -15.99 13.52 1.89
CA GLU A 36 -17.04 13.31 0.90
C GLU A 36 -16.45 12.74 -0.39
N ASN A 37 -15.24 13.16 -0.74
CA ASN A 37 -14.54 12.72 -1.93
C ASN A 37 -13.17 12.19 -1.55
N PRO A 38 -13.09 10.93 -1.16
CA PRO A 38 -11.79 10.34 -0.83
C PRO A 38 -10.88 10.31 -2.04
N SER A 39 -9.59 10.49 -1.81
CA SER A 39 -8.60 10.48 -2.89
C SER A 39 -8.36 9.07 -3.41
N TYR A 40 -8.48 8.08 -2.54
CA TYR A 40 -8.34 6.69 -2.93
C TYR A 40 -9.04 5.81 -1.91
N PHE A 41 -9.27 4.57 -2.32
CA PHE A 41 -9.75 3.50 -1.44
C PHE A 41 -8.65 2.47 -1.30
N PHE A 42 -8.60 1.83 -0.14
CA PHE A 42 -7.63 0.79 0.08
C PHE A 42 -8.27 -0.43 0.74
N GLU A 43 -7.69 -1.58 0.49
CA GLU A 43 -8.13 -2.85 1.07
C GLU A 43 -6.91 -3.54 1.65
N SER A 44 -6.99 -3.91 2.93
CA SER A 44 -5.88 -4.62 3.56
C SER A 44 -5.76 -6.02 3.00
N LEU A 45 -4.54 -6.42 2.68
CA LEU A 45 -4.24 -7.77 2.20
C LEU A 45 -3.76 -8.69 3.32
N ASP A 46 -3.69 -8.17 4.55
CA ASP A 46 -3.10 -8.89 5.67
C ASP A 46 -3.87 -8.68 6.98
N PHE A 47 -5.14 -8.29 6.90
CA PHE A 47 -5.88 -7.89 8.10
C PHE A 47 -5.95 -8.99 9.18
N PRO A 48 -5.90 -10.30 8.89
CA PRO A 48 -5.94 -11.30 9.95
C PRO A 48 -4.63 -11.43 10.73
N VAL A 49 -3.55 -10.84 10.25
CA VAL A 49 -2.24 -10.97 10.91
C VAL A 49 -2.14 -9.97 12.05
N SER A 50 -1.86 -10.45 13.26
CA SER A 50 -1.80 -9.59 14.44
C SER A 50 -0.42 -8.98 14.66
N ASP A 51 0.64 -9.70 14.33
CA ASP A 51 2.02 -9.26 14.55
C ASP A 51 2.73 -8.98 13.23
N ARG A 52 2.18 -8.08 12.47
CA ARG A 52 2.68 -7.76 11.13
C ARG A 52 4.08 -7.18 11.16
N LYS A 53 4.92 -7.68 10.28
CA LYS A 53 6.24 -7.11 10.03
C LYS A 53 6.21 -6.13 8.88
N MET A 54 5.15 -6.17 8.09
CA MET A 54 4.86 -5.25 7.01
C MET A 54 3.35 -5.09 6.90
N GLN A 55 2.93 -4.00 6.29
CA GLN A 55 1.52 -3.79 5.99
C GLN A 55 1.35 -3.74 4.48
N THR A 56 0.34 -4.42 3.99
CA THR A 56 0.13 -4.55 2.55
C THR A 56 -1.30 -4.15 2.19
N TYR A 57 -1.40 -3.38 1.12
CA TYR A 57 -2.69 -2.84 0.69
C TYR A 57 -2.85 -2.96 -0.82
N TYR A 58 -4.09 -3.19 -1.24
CA TYR A 58 -4.52 -2.92 -2.59
C TYR A 58 -5.21 -1.57 -2.57
N ALA A 59 -4.78 -0.65 -3.43
CA ALA A 59 -5.31 0.71 -3.47
C ALA A 59 -5.90 1.02 -4.84
N GLU A 60 -7.03 1.73 -4.85
CA GLU A 60 -7.63 2.28 -6.07
C GLU A 60 -7.76 3.77 -5.92
N PHE A 61 -7.28 4.50 -6.92
CA PHE A 61 -7.22 5.95 -6.91
C PHE A 61 -8.36 6.53 -7.74
N GLU A 62 -9.08 7.47 -7.16
CA GLU A 62 -10.28 8.04 -7.78
C GLU A 62 -9.93 9.01 -8.89
N PRO A 63 -10.76 9.09 -9.94
CA PRO A 63 -10.45 9.89 -11.11
C PRO A 63 -10.37 11.38 -10.88
N GLN A 64 -11.07 11.88 -9.91
CA GLN A 64 -11.16 13.33 -9.71
C GLN A 64 -10.48 13.80 -8.46
N SER A 65 -9.77 12.92 -7.82
CA SER A 65 -9.06 13.31 -6.63
C SER A 65 -7.95 14.26 -6.99
N GLY A 66 -7.86 15.34 -6.25
CA GLY A 66 -6.63 16.09 -6.21
C GLY A 66 -5.53 15.24 -5.58
N ALA A 67 -4.39 15.82 -5.40
CA ALA A 67 -3.33 15.16 -4.66
C ALA A 67 -3.82 14.86 -3.24
N THR A 68 -3.45 13.71 -2.71
CA THR A 68 -3.70 13.42 -1.30
C THR A 68 -2.91 14.39 -0.45
N GLU A 69 -3.33 14.59 0.79
CA GLU A 69 -2.53 15.37 1.70
C GLU A 69 -1.22 14.63 1.98
N PRO A 70 -0.08 15.33 1.93
CA PRO A 70 1.19 14.66 2.24
C PRO A 70 1.18 14.14 3.67
N HIS A 71 1.69 12.95 3.84
CA HIS A 71 1.89 12.38 5.17
C HIS A 71 3.27 11.74 5.24
N LYS A 72 3.75 11.54 6.43
CA LYS A 72 5.04 10.91 6.66
C LYS A 72 4.98 10.06 7.91
N HIS A 73 5.77 9.00 7.91
CA HIS A 73 5.88 8.08 9.05
C HIS A 73 7.20 7.35 8.96
N SER A 74 7.50 6.52 9.94
CA SER A 74 8.71 5.72 9.91
C SER A 74 8.58 4.58 8.90
N GLY A 75 9.72 4.02 8.51
CA GLY A 75 9.77 2.86 7.64
C GLY A 75 9.94 3.23 6.18
N ALA A 76 9.71 2.26 5.34
CA ALA A 76 9.83 2.41 3.89
C ALA A 76 8.60 1.83 3.20
N GLU A 77 8.37 2.30 2.00
CA GLU A 77 7.23 1.86 1.20
C GLU A 77 7.70 1.45 -0.17
N ILE A 78 7.10 0.38 -0.69
CA ILE A 78 7.18 0.10 -2.11
C ILE A 78 5.77 0.16 -2.68
N ILE A 79 5.61 0.80 -3.83
CA ILE A 79 4.35 0.85 -4.55
C ILE A 79 4.55 0.29 -5.95
N TYR A 80 3.65 -0.60 -6.35
CA TYR A 80 3.67 -1.24 -7.66
C TYR A 80 2.36 -0.96 -8.35
N VAL A 81 2.40 -0.32 -9.52
CA VAL A 81 1.20 0.06 -10.26
C VAL A 81 0.68 -1.13 -11.06
N ILE A 82 -0.54 -1.56 -10.78
CA ILE A 82 -1.19 -2.65 -11.50
C ILE A 82 -1.83 -2.13 -12.77
N SER A 83 -2.52 -1.00 -12.68
CA SER A 83 -3.22 -0.42 -13.82
C SER A 83 -3.23 1.09 -13.72
N GLY A 84 -3.26 1.73 -14.88
CA GLY A 84 -3.36 3.18 -14.96
C GLY A 84 -2.01 3.88 -14.78
N GLN A 85 -2.08 5.15 -14.44
CA GLN A 85 -0.92 6.00 -14.22
C GLN A 85 -1.06 6.72 -12.90
N LEU A 86 -0.01 6.73 -12.12
CA LEU A 86 -0.01 7.30 -10.78
C LEU A 86 1.17 8.25 -10.62
N ALA A 87 0.90 9.47 -10.20
CA ALA A 87 1.95 10.40 -9.82
C ALA A 87 2.20 10.24 -8.33
N VAL A 88 3.41 9.91 -7.96
CA VAL A 88 3.82 9.80 -6.56
C VAL A 88 4.70 10.99 -6.24
N ASN A 89 4.28 11.80 -5.29
CA ASN A 89 5.04 12.95 -4.83
C ASN A 89 5.81 12.55 -3.58
N VAL A 90 7.12 12.66 -3.63
CA VAL A 90 7.99 12.41 -2.48
C VAL A 90 8.85 13.64 -2.30
N ASP A 91 8.76 14.26 -1.15
CA ASP A 91 9.54 15.44 -0.78
C ASP A 91 9.43 16.56 -1.81
N GLY A 92 8.23 16.75 -2.36
CA GLY A 92 7.95 17.82 -3.32
C GLY A 92 8.21 17.47 -4.78
N GLU A 93 8.72 16.28 -5.07
CA GLU A 93 9.00 15.87 -6.44
C GLU A 93 8.03 14.80 -6.90
N ASP A 94 7.43 15.03 -8.07
CA ASP A 94 6.53 14.05 -8.67
C ASP A 94 7.31 13.06 -9.52
N THR A 95 6.94 11.78 -9.36
CA THR A 95 7.39 10.74 -10.27
C THR A 95 6.15 10.09 -10.87
N LEU A 96 6.08 10.01 -12.18
CA LEU A 96 4.95 9.39 -12.85
C LEU A 96 5.25 7.91 -13.08
N LEU A 97 4.39 7.06 -12.54
CA LEU A 97 4.50 5.62 -12.69
C LEU A 97 3.40 5.12 -13.62
N ALA A 98 3.76 4.28 -14.55
CA ALA A 98 2.84 3.59 -15.44
C ALA A 98 2.62 2.16 -14.98
N GLU A 99 1.70 1.47 -15.63
CA GLU A 99 1.42 0.07 -15.33
C GLU A 99 2.70 -0.76 -15.34
N GLY A 100 2.91 -1.52 -14.28
CA GLY A 100 4.09 -2.36 -14.12
C GLY A 100 5.29 -1.68 -13.49
N ASP A 101 5.24 -0.36 -13.29
CA ASP A 101 6.32 0.37 -12.64
C ASP A 101 6.22 0.25 -11.12
N SER A 102 7.35 0.36 -10.47
CA SER A 102 7.39 0.38 -9.01
C SER A 102 8.31 1.48 -8.51
N MET A 103 8.09 1.89 -7.27
CA MET A 103 8.88 2.91 -6.61
C MET A 103 9.07 2.53 -5.15
N TYR A 104 10.29 2.63 -4.69
CA TYR A 104 10.65 2.43 -3.29
C TYR A 104 11.11 3.75 -2.70
N PHE A 105 10.60 4.12 -1.54
CA PHE A 105 11.03 5.36 -0.90
C PHE A 105 10.95 5.25 0.62
N ASP A 106 11.70 6.12 1.27
CA ASP A 106 11.68 6.25 2.72
C ASP A 106 10.47 7.07 3.12
N CYS A 107 9.66 6.54 4.01
CA CYS A 107 8.41 7.17 4.44
C CYS A 107 8.62 8.37 5.36
N ALA A 108 9.86 8.63 5.79
CA ALA A 108 10.18 9.86 6.52
C ALA A 108 10.04 11.10 5.64
N PHE A 109 10.15 10.95 4.32
CA PHE A 109 9.84 12.05 3.41
C PHE A 109 8.33 12.23 3.30
N PRO A 110 7.83 13.46 3.29
CA PRO A 110 6.41 13.70 3.00
C PRO A 110 6.06 13.13 1.63
N HIS A 111 4.97 12.40 1.56
CA HIS A 111 4.59 11.74 0.30
C HIS A 111 3.08 11.77 0.11
N SER A 112 2.69 11.77 -1.15
CA SER A 112 1.29 11.77 -1.55
C SER A 112 1.14 11.14 -2.94
N TYR A 113 -0.09 10.84 -3.30
CA TYR A 113 -0.39 10.15 -4.55
C TYR A 113 -1.46 10.91 -5.31
N ARG A 114 -1.36 10.89 -6.64
CA ARG A 114 -2.39 11.48 -7.49
C ARG A 114 -2.55 10.65 -8.75
N ARG A 115 -3.79 10.25 -9.05
CA ARG A 115 -4.07 9.56 -10.29
C ARG A 115 -3.83 10.50 -11.47
N GLN A 116 -3.22 9.94 -12.52
CA GLN A 116 -3.01 10.61 -13.78
C GLN A 116 -3.81 9.88 -14.85
N GLY A 117 -4.19 10.61 -15.89
CA GLY A 117 -4.86 10.00 -17.02
C GLY A 117 -6.31 9.64 -16.73
N ARG A 118 -6.85 8.84 -17.63
CA ARG A 118 -8.25 8.46 -17.60
C ARG A 118 -8.45 7.02 -17.23
N GLY A 119 -8.80 6.21 -17.11
CA GLY A 119 -8.89 4.81 -16.80
C GLY A 119 -8.78 4.55 -15.31
N THR A 120 -8.92 3.33 -14.93
CA THR A 120 -8.73 2.93 -13.55
C THR A 120 -7.27 3.01 -13.17
N CYS A 121 -7.01 3.35 -11.92
CA CYS A 121 -5.65 3.35 -11.40
C CYS A 121 -5.63 2.54 -10.11
N SER A 122 -4.85 1.48 -10.11
CA SER A 122 -4.72 0.62 -8.94
C SER A 122 -3.27 0.23 -8.70
N ALA A 123 -2.95 -0.05 -7.46
CA ALA A 123 -1.59 -0.36 -7.07
C ALA A 123 -1.57 -1.27 -5.84
N ILE A 124 -0.48 -2.00 -5.69
CA ILE A 124 -0.15 -2.70 -4.46
C ILE A 124 0.84 -1.84 -3.69
N VAL A 125 0.59 -1.65 -2.41
CA VAL A 125 1.44 -0.84 -1.53
C VAL A 125 1.89 -1.72 -0.37
N VAL A 126 3.20 -1.75 -0.13
CA VAL A 126 3.80 -2.47 0.98
C VAL A 126 4.58 -1.48 1.83
N VAL A 127 4.28 -1.46 3.12
CA VAL A 127 4.90 -0.54 4.07
C VAL A 127 5.55 -1.36 5.18
N SER A 128 6.80 -1.06 5.49
CA SER A 128 7.52 -1.68 6.59
C SER A 128 7.85 -0.64 7.67
N GLY A 129 8.15 -1.11 8.82
CA GLY A 129 8.49 -0.28 9.95
C GLY A 129 7.36 -0.06 10.89
#